data_6f9ea951b6dd8ec3a7e42a6aa69da330
#
_entry.id   6f9ea951b6dd8ec3a7e42a6aa69da330
#
_cell.length_a   1.000
_cell.length_b   1.000
_cell.length_c   1.000
_cell.angle_alpha   90.00
_cell.angle_beta   90.00
_cell.angle_gamma   90.00
#
_symmetry.space_group_name_H-M   'P 1'
#
loop_
_entity.id
_entity.type
_entity.pdbx_description
1 polymer ?
#
loop_
_entity_poly.entity_id
_entity_poly.type
_entity_poly.pdbx_seq_one_letter_code
_entity_poly.pdbx_strand_id
1 'polypeptide(L)'
;MTQVGGNDGPGSLSWETVQRILQAGHPVAAVCTGGGSRALSWLFNHPGASRVLVEAQIPYAEQAVDAYLGQPGPHRTQEETARRLAATARCRALRFTGD
;
A
#
# COMPACT_ATOMS: atom_id res chain seq x y z
N MET A 1 23.00 3.08 7.92
CA MET A 1 22.22 2.62 7.57
C MET A 1 22.38 1.67 6.70
N THR A 2 22.09 0.88 6.67
CA THR A 2 22.27 -0.06 6.07
C THR A 2 21.76 -0.10 4.88
N GLN A 3 22.22 -0.41 4.19
CA GLN A 3 22.02 -0.46 3.07
C GLN A 3 21.24 -1.43 2.55
N VAL A 4 20.36 -1.54 2.88
CA VAL A 4 19.51 -2.41 2.41
C VAL A 4 19.25 -1.99 1.11
N GLY A 5 19.50 -0.82 0.87
CA GLY A 5 19.13 -0.28 -0.33
C GLY A 5 19.77 -0.76 -1.55
N GLY A 6 20.75 -1.53 -1.41
CA GLY A 6 21.39 -2.03 -2.59
C GLY A 6 20.46 -2.74 -3.53
N ASN A 7 19.34 -3.29 -2.99
CA ASN A 7 18.39 -4.02 -3.81
C ASN A 7 17.13 -3.23 -4.09
N ASP A 8 17.06 -2.00 -3.64
CA ASP A 8 15.85 -1.21 -3.77
C ASP A 8 16.00 -0.02 -4.70
N GLY A 9 17.19 0.23 -5.19
CA GLY A 9 17.43 1.41 -6.02
C GLY A 9 17.17 1.17 -7.49
N PRO A 10 17.48 2.17 -8.32
CA PRO A 10 17.29 2.05 -9.76
C PRO A 10 17.95 0.80 -10.31
N GLY A 11 17.25 0.10 -11.19
CA GLY A 11 17.72 -1.13 -11.76
C GLY A 11 17.33 -2.36 -10.99
N SER A 12 16.80 -2.20 -9.76
CA SER A 12 16.37 -3.36 -9.00
C SER A 12 14.96 -3.78 -9.44
N LEU A 13 14.59 -5.02 -9.10
CA LEU A 13 13.28 -5.52 -9.44
C LEU A 13 12.18 -4.73 -8.73
N SER A 14 12.39 -4.40 -7.46
CA SER A 14 11.38 -3.63 -6.73
C SER A 14 11.23 -2.23 -7.31
N TRP A 15 12.31 -1.60 -7.70
CA TRP A 15 12.23 -0.29 -8.32
C TRP A 15 11.41 -0.35 -9.61
N GLU A 16 11.68 -1.34 -10.45
CA GLU A 16 11.00 -1.44 -11.74
C GLU A 16 9.53 -1.80 -11.56
N THR A 17 9.22 -2.62 -10.56
CA THR A 17 7.83 -2.97 -10.28
C THR A 17 7.05 -1.72 -9.86
N VAL A 18 7.61 -0.92 -8.96
CA VAL A 18 6.97 0.31 -8.53
C VAL A 18 6.81 1.26 -9.71
N GLN A 19 7.84 1.36 -10.54
CA GLN A 19 7.78 2.24 -11.69
C GLN A 19 6.61 1.88 -12.61
N ARG A 20 6.38 0.59 -12.83
CA ARG A 20 5.26 0.15 -13.66
C ARG A 20 3.94 0.51 -13.02
N ILE A 21 3.81 0.33 -11.71
CA ILE A 21 2.58 0.68 -11.01
C ILE A 21 2.29 2.17 -11.18
N LEU A 22 3.30 3.00 -11.01
CA LEU A 22 3.12 4.43 -11.09
C LEU A 22 2.87 4.90 -12.52
N GLN A 23 3.51 4.25 -13.48
CA GLN A 23 3.33 4.63 -14.88
C GLN A 23 1.96 4.26 -15.42
N ALA A 24 1.28 3.30 -14.78
CA ALA A 24 -0.07 2.96 -15.18
C ALA A 24 -1.03 4.12 -14.97
N GLY A 25 -0.67 5.04 -14.06
CA GLY A 25 -1.44 6.28 -13.91
C GLY A 25 -2.75 6.16 -13.17
N HIS A 26 -3.06 5.00 -12.61
CA HIS A 26 -4.28 4.85 -11.84
C HIS A 26 -4.04 5.28 -10.40
N PRO A 27 -5.02 5.89 -9.74
CA PRO A 27 -4.87 6.25 -8.34
C PRO A 27 -4.61 5.02 -7.50
N VAL A 28 -3.66 5.10 -6.59
CA VAL A 28 -3.27 3.97 -5.74
C VAL A 28 -3.41 4.35 -4.28
N ALA A 29 -4.10 3.54 -3.52
CA ALA A 29 -4.11 3.63 -2.07
C ALA A 29 -3.49 2.35 -1.54
N ALA A 30 -2.61 2.48 -0.56
CA ALA A 30 -1.90 1.33 -0.03
C ALA A 30 -2.25 1.14 1.44
N VAL A 31 -2.24 -0.11 1.89
CA VAL A 31 -2.49 -0.42 3.29
C VAL A 31 -1.63 -1.61 3.67
N CYS A 32 -1.03 -1.56 4.86
CA CYS A 32 -0.35 -2.72 5.40
C CYS A 32 -0.62 -2.79 6.90
N THR A 33 -0.51 -3.99 7.46
CA THR A 33 -0.87 -4.20 8.85
C THR A 33 0.25 -4.85 9.66
N GLY A 34 1.44 -4.53 9.41
CA GLY A 34 2.55 -5.14 10.12
C GLY A 34 3.73 -5.15 9.20
N GLY A 35 4.08 -6.31 8.70
CA GLY A 35 5.15 -6.38 7.72
C GLY A 35 4.74 -5.64 6.47
N GLY A 36 5.68 -5.39 5.59
CA GLY A 36 5.34 -4.74 4.32
C GLY A 36 5.56 -3.25 4.30
N SER A 37 6.01 -2.65 5.39
CA SER A 37 6.25 -1.21 5.39
C SER A 37 7.34 -0.81 4.41
N ARG A 38 8.21 -1.74 4.06
CA ARG A 38 9.23 -1.46 3.05
C ARG A 38 8.59 -1.17 1.69
N ALA A 39 7.50 -1.87 1.38
CA ALA A 39 6.79 -1.62 0.13
C ALA A 39 6.25 -0.19 0.09
N LEU A 40 5.79 0.33 1.22
CA LEU A 40 5.35 1.72 1.28
C LEU A 40 6.51 2.66 1.03
N SER A 41 7.67 2.33 1.60
CA SER A 41 8.85 3.14 1.37
C SER A 41 9.23 3.15 -0.12
N TRP A 42 9.16 2.02 -0.78
CA TRP A 42 9.44 1.96 -2.22
C TRP A 42 8.47 2.87 -2.99
N LEU A 43 7.20 2.82 -2.64
CA LEU A 43 6.20 3.62 -3.34
C LEU A 43 6.43 5.11 -3.12
N PHE A 44 6.60 5.52 -1.87
CA PHE A 44 6.69 6.94 -1.58
C PHE A 44 8.01 7.57 -2.01
N ASN A 45 9.06 6.78 -2.12
CA ASN A 45 10.36 7.32 -2.50
C ASN A 45 10.62 7.30 -4.00
N HIS A 46 9.68 6.81 -4.78
CA HIS A 46 9.87 6.75 -6.22
C HIS A 46 9.51 8.11 -6.84
N PRO A 47 10.31 8.61 -7.78
CA PRO A 47 9.96 9.87 -8.45
C PRO A 47 8.59 9.78 -9.13
N GLY A 48 7.80 10.81 -8.98
CA GLY A 48 6.48 10.84 -9.57
C GLY A 48 5.39 10.20 -8.75
N ALA A 49 5.72 9.65 -7.59
CA ALA A 49 4.73 8.95 -6.77
C ALA A 49 3.58 9.87 -6.38
N SER A 50 3.87 11.15 -6.12
CA SER A 50 2.84 12.07 -5.66
C SER A 50 1.72 12.28 -6.66
N ARG A 51 1.93 11.91 -7.91
CA ARG A 51 0.88 12.06 -8.91
C ARG A 51 -0.08 10.89 -8.91
N VAL A 52 0.28 9.80 -8.26
CA VAL A 52 -0.49 8.56 -8.33
C VAL A 52 -0.93 8.09 -6.95
N LEU A 53 -0.09 8.24 -5.95
CA LEU A 53 -0.42 7.75 -4.61
C LEU A 53 -1.41 8.67 -3.93
N VAL A 54 -2.53 8.11 -3.50
CA VAL A 54 -3.58 8.86 -2.82
C VAL A 54 -3.28 8.90 -1.32
N GLU A 55 -2.99 7.77 -0.75
CA GLU A 55 -2.69 7.66 0.68
C GLU A 55 -2.09 6.31 0.99
N ALA A 56 -1.54 6.18 2.19
CA ALA A 56 -1.14 4.88 2.73
C ALA A 56 -1.58 4.85 4.18
N GLN A 57 -2.02 3.67 4.63
CA GLN A 57 -2.48 3.49 5.99
C GLN A 57 -1.81 2.27 6.59
N ILE A 58 -1.54 2.31 7.89
CA ILE A 58 -0.90 1.20 8.58
C ILE A 58 -1.70 0.89 9.84
N PRO A 59 -2.89 0.29 9.71
CA PRO A 59 -3.65 -0.11 10.89
C PRO A 59 -2.97 -1.31 11.53
N TYR A 60 -2.40 -1.12 12.70
CA TYR A 60 -1.60 -2.16 13.33
C TYR A 60 -2.32 -2.92 14.40
N ALA A 61 -2.95 -2.27 15.34
CA ALA A 61 -3.71 -2.95 16.38
C ALA A 61 -4.97 -3.57 15.79
N GLU A 62 -5.45 -4.63 16.41
CA GLU A 62 -6.63 -5.31 15.91
C GLU A 62 -7.81 -4.37 15.75
N GLN A 63 -8.01 -3.49 16.73
CA GLN A 63 -9.10 -2.53 16.65
C GLN A 63 -8.95 -1.58 15.48
N ALA A 64 -7.72 -1.23 15.14
CA ALA A 64 -7.48 -0.35 14.01
C ALA A 64 -7.77 -1.05 12.69
N VAL A 65 -7.44 -2.34 12.60
CA VAL A 65 -7.77 -3.12 11.42
C VAL A 65 -9.29 -3.24 11.29
N ASP A 66 -9.97 -3.51 12.40
CA ASP A 66 -11.42 -3.60 12.40
C ASP A 66 -12.04 -2.29 11.91
N ALA A 67 -11.53 -1.17 12.41
CA ALA A 67 -12.05 0.13 12.03
C ALA A 67 -11.80 0.40 10.53
N TYR A 68 -10.63 0.04 10.05
CA TYR A 68 -10.32 0.26 8.65
C TYR A 68 -11.25 -0.55 7.74
N LEU A 69 -11.50 -1.80 8.13
CA LEU A 69 -12.36 -2.69 7.34
C LEU A 69 -13.84 -2.43 7.56
N GLY A 70 -14.20 -1.73 8.63
CA GLY A 70 -15.60 -1.45 8.92
C GLY A 70 -16.35 -2.63 9.53
N GLN A 71 -15.61 -3.60 10.05
CA GLN A 71 -16.25 -4.75 10.69
C GLN A 71 -15.31 -5.37 11.70
N PRO A 72 -15.86 -5.92 12.80
CA PRO A 72 -15.00 -6.50 13.82
C PRO A 72 -14.44 -7.85 13.40
N GLY A 73 -13.32 -8.23 14.04
CA GLY A 73 -12.72 -9.52 13.80
C GLY A 73 -13.49 -10.64 14.49
N PRO A 74 -12.95 -11.85 14.42
CA PRO A 74 -11.65 -12.18 13.85
C PRO A 74 -11.66 -12.18 12.34
N HIS A 75 -10.50 -11.86 11.79
CA HIS A 75 -10.34 -11.91 10.34
C HIS A 75 -9.71 -13.26 10.02
N ARG A 76 -10.29 -13.96 9.08
CA ARG A 76 -10.03 -15.37 8.95
C ARG A 76 -8.62 -15.76 8.58
N THR A 77 -8.17 -15.44 7.41
CA THR A 77 -6.84 -15.82 6.96
C THR A 77 -6.10 -14.58 6.54
N GLN A 78 -4.80 -14.71 6.42
CA GLN A 78 -4.00 -13.58 5.95
C GLN A 78 -4.38 -13.20 4.53
N GLU A 79 -4.64 -14.19 3.70
CA GLU A 79 -5.00 -13.92 2.32
C GLU A 79 -6.35 -13.20 2.22
N GLU A 80 -7.33 -13.68 2.96
CA GLU A 80 -8.64 -13.05 2.92
C GLU A 80 -8.58 -11.65 3.48
N THR A 81 -7.83 -11.46 4.56
CA THR A 81 -7.69 -10.13 5.16
C THR A 81 -7.00 -9.18 4.18
N ALA A 82 -5.97 -9.66 3.50
CA ALA A 82 -5.27 -8.82 2.52
C ALA A 82 -6.20 -8.40 1.39
N ARG A 83 -7.05 -9.29 0.92
CA ARG A 83 -8.01 -8.94 -0.13
C ARG A 83 -9.00 -7.90 0.33
N ARG A 84 -9.47 -8.02 1.58
CA ARG A 84 -10.41 -7.05 2.13
C ARG A 84 -9.76 -5.71 2.34
N LEU A 85 -8.52 -5.70 2.81
CA LEU A 85 -7.78 -4.47 2.97
C LEU A 85 -7.60 -3.78 1.62
N ALA A 86 -7.26 -4.54 0.60
CA ALA A 86 -7.08 -3.98 -0.74
C ALA A 86 -8.38 -3.42 -1.30
N ALA A 87 -9.50 -4.12 -1.07
CA ALA A 87 -10.79 -3.65 -1.53
C ALA A 87 -11.18 -2.36 -0.82
N THR A 88 -10.92 -2.27 0.48
CA THR A 88 -11.20 -1.07 1.25
C THR A 88 -10.33 0.09 0.76
N ALA A 89 -9.05 -0.19 0.52
CA ALA A 89 -8.14 0.82 0.01
C ALA A 89 -8.61 1.35 -1.35
N ARG A 90 -9.07 0.46 -2.21
CA ARG A 90 -9.56 0.86 -3.51
C ARG A 90 -10.80 1.75 -3.38
N CYS A 91 -11.71 1.39 -2.50
CA CYS A 91 -12.89 2.22 -2.29
C CYS A 91 -12.52 3.60 -1.76
N ARG A 92 -11.52 3.67 -0.87
CA ARG A 92 -11.08 4.96 -0.37
C ARG A 92 -10.44 5.78 -1.48
N ALA A 93 -9.62 5.17 -2.32
CA ALA A 93 -9.00 5.88 -3.42
C ALA A 93 -10.07 6.47 -4.36
N LEU A 94 -11.08 5.69 -4.67
CA LEU A 94 -12.17 6.15 -5.54
C LEU A 94 -12.92 7.31 -4.90
N ARG A 95 -13.13 7.24 -3.59
CA ARG A 95 -13.83 8.30 -2.88
C ARG A 95 -13.05 9.60 -2.92
N PHE A 96 -11.73 9.54 -2.76
CA PHE A 96 -10.91 10.74 -2.75
C PHE A 96 -10.74 11.34 -4.14
N THR A 97 -10.70 10.51 -5.17
CA THR A 97 -10.44 10.99 -6.51
C THR A 97 -11.71 11.21 -7.31
N GLY A 98 -12.84 10.75 -6.83
CA GLY A 98 -14.08 10.92 -7.55
C GLY A 98 -14.25 9.95 -8.70
N ASP A 99 -13.34 9.01 -8.84
CA ASP A 99 -13.46 8.01 -9.90
C ASP A 99 -14.13 6.71 -9.44
#